data_7354fa114e890a784553feb4103f2b93
#
_entry.id   7354fa114e890a784553feb4103f2b93
#
_cell.length_a   1.000
_cell.length_b   1.000
_cell.length_c   1.000
_cell.angle_alpha   90.00
_cell.angle_beta   90.00
_cell.angle_gamma   90.00
#
_symmetry.space_group_name_H-M   'P 1'
#
loop_
_entity.id
_entity.type
_entity.pdbx_description
1 polymer ?
#
loop_
_entity_poly.entity_id
_entity_poly.type
_entity_poly.pdbx_seq_one_letter_code
_entity_poly.pdbx_strand_id
1 'polypeptide(L)'
;MSLKNKNILVGISGGIAAYKIPELIRLLKKAGAEVKVTTTKNALEFVTSLTLQTLSGHPVYSDVFAAINEHSTEHISLPDWADLMIIAPATTNLLCKMAHGIADDALTTTFAAMRKPVVVAPAMNTNMYNSPATQQAISILSRWENITMLDAASGELACGTSGKGRMQEVDVIAAAAEYALTPKTLLGKQILITAGPTQEAIDPVRYITNASTGKMGYALARTCLNRGAKVTLISGPCQVTLQPWQEFCPLQMINVASSAEMCKATTQAFENADIAILCAAVADFTPKDIADKKIKKQPGQTEMTLQLQTTTDIAATLGQMKQAHQTLVGFALETHNEQANAERKLQAKNLDMIVLNSLQDEGAGFGVDTNKVTLLYANGTKKDLPLLSKQEVADAIISNL
;
A
#
# COMPACT_ATOMS: atom_id res chain seq x y z
N MET A 1 1.94 -0.64 -8.14
CA MET A 1 0.48 -0.54 -8.36
C MET A 1 0.18 -1.27 -9.65
N SER A 2 -0.73 -2.23 -9.62
CA SER A 2 -1.13 -2.97 -10.83
C SER A 2 -2.65 -2.94 -10.97
N LEU A 3 -3.12 -2.13 -11.90
CA LEU A 3 -4.52 -2.06 -12.31
C LEU A 3 -4.71 -2.63 -13.73
N LYS A 4 -3.79 -3.53 -14.12
CA LYS A 4 -3.76 -4.12 -15.45
C LYS A 4 -5.09 -4.80 -15.80
N ASN A 5 -5.62 -4.47 -16.98
CA ASN A 5 -6.89 -4.97 -17.49
C ASN A 5 -8.11 -4.61 -16.62
N LYS A 6 -8.05 -3.54 -15.84
CA LYS A 6 -9.19 -3.01 -15.08
C LYS A 6 -9.80 -1.82 -15.80
N ASN A 7 -11.12 -1.81 -15.83
CA ASN A 7 -11.94 -0.75 -16.39
C ASN A 7 -12.35 0.21 -15.27
N ILE A 8 -11.89 1.45 -15.29
CA ILE A 8 -12.15 2.45 -14.24
C ILE A 8 -12.97 3.60 -14.82
N LEU A 9 -14.11 3.87 -14.20
CA LEU A 9 -14.94 5.02 -14.51
C LEU A 9 -14.64 6.15 -13.51
N VAL A 10 -14.17 7.29 -14.00
CA VAL A 10 -13.88 8.47 -13.17
C VAL A 10 -15.03 9.45 -13.26
N GLY A 11 -15.69 9.71 -12.12
CA GLY A 11 -16.76 10.69 -11.95
C GLY A 11 -16.23 11.99 -11.35
N ILE A 12 -16.48 13.12 -11.98
CA ILE A 12 -15.92 14.43 -11.59
C ILE A 12 -17.07 15.41 -11.29
N SER A 13 -17.10 15.95 -10.06
CA SER A 13 -18.03 17.04 -9.72
C SER A 13 -17.37 18.42 -9.73
N GLY A 14 -18.21 19.47 -9.76
CA GLY A 14 -17.76 20.87 -9.89
C GLY A 14 -17.12 21.42 -8.63
N GLY A 15 -15.81 21.35 -8.56
CA GLY A 15 -14.97 21.93 -7.51
C GLY A 15 -13.56 22.14 -8.01
N ILE A 16 -12.86 23.11 -7.42
CA ILE A 16 -11.49 23.48 -7.86
C ILE A 16 -10.55 22.27 -7.92
N ALA A 17 -10.69 21.28 -7.03
CA ALA A 17 -9.84 20.08 -7.01
C ALA A 17 -9.95 19.22 -8.29
N ALA A 18 -10.92 19.49 -9.18
CA ALA A 18 -11.03 18.84 -10.50
C ALA A 18 -9.76 19.02 -11.36
N TYR A 19 -8.96 20.09 -11.14
CA TYR A 19 -7.70 20.29 -11.86
C TYR A 19 -6.67 19.17 -11.62
N LYS A 20 -6.79 18.39 -10.53
CA LYS A 20 -5.91 17.25 -10.21
C LYS A 20 -6.29 15.98 -10.98
N ILE A 21 -7.49 15.89 -11.52
CA ILE A 21 -7.98 14.64 -12.13
C ILE A 21 -7.23 14.24 -13.41
N PRO A 22 -6.75 15.17 -14.26
CA PRO A 22 -5.82 14.86 -15.34
C PRO A 22 -4.61 14.02 -14.89
N GLU A 23 -4.03 14.32 -13.73
CA GLU A 23 -2.92 13.55 -13.16
C GLU A 23 -3.39 12.17 -12.68
N LEU A 24 -4.53 12.08 -12.01
CA LEU A 24 -5.13 10.80 -11.60
C LEU A 24 -5.36 9.88 -12.81
N ILE A 25 -5.95 10.38 -13.90
CA ILE A 25 -6.18 9.61 -15.13
C ILE A 25 -4.85 9.05 -15.67
N ARG A 26 -3.80 9.88 -15.74
CA ARG A 26 -2.48 9.43 -16.18
C ARG A 26 -1.88 8.35 -15.27
N LEU A 27 -2.04 8.49 -13.95
CA LEU A 27 -1.55 7.53 -12.97
C LEU A 27 -2.26 6.18 -13.12
N LEU A 28 -3.59 6.17 -13.26
CA LEU A 28 -4.39 4.96 -13.47
C LEU A 28 -4.02 4.25 -14.78
N LYS A 29 -3.87 4.99 -15.89
CA LYS A 29 -3.45 4.43 -17.18
C LYS A 29 -2.02 3.89 -17.11
N LYS A 30 -1.08 4.58 -16.46
CA LYS A 30 0.27 4.07 -16.23
C LYS A 30 0.29 2.78 -15.39
N ALA A 31 -0.69 2.60 -14.52
CA ALA A 31 -0.89 1.36 -13.76
C ALA A 31 -1.56 0.23 -14.59
N GLY A 32 -1.93 0.49 -15.84
CA GLY A 32 -2.48 -0.47 -16.79
C GLY A 32 -4.00 -0.52 -16.88
N ALA A 33 -4.70 0.45 -16.26
CA ALA A 33 -6.15 0.56 -16.35
C ALA A 33 -6.62 1.20 -17.65
N GLU A 34 -7.80 0.78 -18.11
CA GLU A 34 -8.60 1.52 -19.09
C GLU A 34 -9.49 2.51 -18.35
N VAL A 35 -9.56 3.77 -18.80
CA VAL A 35 -10.24 4.84 -18.07
C VAL A 35 -11.26 5.54 -18.94
N LYS A 36 -12.52 5.61 -18.48
CA LYS A 36 -13.57 6.49 -19.02
C LYS A 36 -13.98 7.53 -17.99
N VAL A 37 -14.61 8.61 -18.47
CA VAL A 37 -14.92 9.76 -17.61
C VAL A 37 -16.39 10.16 -17.75
N THR A 38 -17.04 10.39 -16.59
CA THR A 38 -18.36 11.07 -16.51
C THR A 38 -18.25 12.28 -15.62
N THR A 39 -19.02 13.34 -15.91
CA THR A 39 -18.90 14.60 -15.17
C THR A 39 -20.27 15.23 -14.88
N THR A 40 -20.35 16.04 -13.84
CA THR A 40 -21.39 17.05 -13.76
C THR A 40 -21.08 18.21 -14.73
N LYS A 41 -22.10 18.97 -15.15
CA LYS A 41 -21.88 20.17 -15.99
C LYS A 41 -20.89 21.16 -15.34
N ASN A 42 -21.01 21.37 -14.04
CA ASN A 42 -20.16 22.31 -13.29
C ASN A 42 -18.70 21.85 -13.21
N ALA A 43 -18.38 20.58 -13.40
CA ALA A 43 -16.99 20.10 -13.43
C ALA A 43 -16.23 20.67 -14.63
N LEU A 44 -16.92 20.87 -15.75
CA LEU A 44 -16.33 21.36 -17.00
C LEU A 44 -15.91 22.84 -16.95
N GLU A 45 -16.35 23.59 -15.92
CA GLU A 45 -15.85 24.95 -15.64
C GLU A 45 -14.43 24.93 -15.05
N PHE A 46 -13.98 23.82 -14.47
CA PHE A 46 -12.65 23.67 -13.82
C PHE A 46 -11.66 22.85 -14.67
N VAL A 47 -12.17 21.93 -15.49
CA VAL A 47 -11.35 21.10 -16.38
C VAL A 47 -12.11 20.84 -17.67
N THR A 48 -11.48 21.12 -18.80
CA THR A 48 -12.18 21.01 -20.10
C THR A 48 -12.41 19.56 -20.51
N SER A 49 -13.53 19.32 -21.20
CA SER A 49 -13.83 18.00 -21.79
C SER A 49 -12.69 17.53 -22.71
N LEU A 50 -12.08 18.47 -23.48
CA LEU A 50 -10.96 18.16 -24.38
C LEU A 50 -9.75 17.58 -23.61
N THR A 51 -9.39 18.15 -22.43
CA THR A 51 -8.30 17.66 -21.60
C THR A 51 -8.59 16.23 -21.12
N LEU A 52 -9.80 16.01 -20.61
CA LEU A 52 -10.22 14.70 -20.07
C LEU A 52 -10.27 13.65 -21.17
N GLN A 53 -10.83 13.97 -22.32
CA GLN A 53 -10.91 13.09 -23.49
C GLN A 53 -9.52 12.73 -24.03
N THR A 54 -8.62 13.72 -24.16
CA THR A 54 -7.25 13.48 -24.62
C THR A 54 -6.49 12.53 -23.74
N LEU A 55 -6.64 12.65 -22.42
CA LEU A 55 -5.92 11.81 -21.45
C LEU A 55 -6.54 10.43 -21.28
N SER A 56 -7.86 10.32 -21.25
CA SER A 56 -8.55 9.03 -21.14
C SER A 56 -8.50 8.25 -22.45
N GLY A 57 -8.54 8.94 -23.59
CA GLY A 57 -8.68 8.34 -24.93
C GLY A 57 -10.13 8.05 -25.31
N HIS A 58 -11.10 8.49 -24.50
CA HIS A 58 -12.54 8.25 -24.67
C HIS A 58 -13.34 9.54 -24.57
N PRO A 59 -14.54 9.62 -25.22
CA PRO A 59 -15.47 10.71 -25.03
C PRO A 59 -15.86 10.87 -23.53
N VAL A 60 -16.12 12.11 -23.14
CA VAL A 60 -16.58 12.45 -21.78
C VAL A 60 -18.11 12.46 -21.75
N TYR A 61 -18.70 11.69 -20.84
CA TYR A 61 -20.13 11.68 -20.64
C TYR A 61 -20.54 12.76 -19.61
N SER A 62 -21.24 13.81 -20.07
CA SER A 62 -21.61 14.97 -19.25
C SER A 62 -23.07 15.39 -19.37
N ASP A 63 -23.80 14.83 -20.31
CA ASP A 63 -25.21 15.12 -20.56
C ASP A 63 -25.99 13.81 -20.78
N VAL A 64 -27.07 13.62 -20.00
CA VAL A 64 -27.91 12.41 -20.05
C VAL A 64 -28.54 12.21 -21.43
N PHE A 65 -28.81 13.29 -22.16
CA PHE A 65 -29.49 13.29 -23.45
C PHE A 65 -28.54 13.38 -24.65
N ALA A 66 -27.24 13.62 -24.40
CA ALA A 66 -26.24 13.58 -25.47
C ALA A 66 -25.89 12.14 -25.82
N ALA A 67 -26.35 11.66 -26.96
CA ALA A 67 -25.94 10.34 -27.48
C ALA A 67 -24.46 10.37 -27.87
N ILE A 68 -23.65 9.56 -27.19
CA ILE A 68 -22.25 9.30 -27.58
C ILE A 68 -22.23 8.20 -28.66
N ASN A 69 -23.19 7.26 -28.60
CA ASN A 69 -23.43 6.22 -29.61
C ASN A 69 -24.92 6.16 -29.91
N GLU A 70 -25.29 5.97 -31.17
CA GLU A 70 -26.70 5.98 -31.66
C GLU A 70 -27.63 4.95 -30.99
N HIS A 71 -27.08 3.96 -30.25
CA HIS A 71 -27.84 2.84 -29.68
C HIS A 71 -27.52 2.51 -28.23
N SER A 72 -26.78 3.36 -27.49
CA SER A 72 -26.42 3.09 -26.08
C SER A 72 -26.95 4.12 -25.13
N THR A 73 -27.47 3.64 -23.99
CA THR A 73 -27.86 4.44 -22.85
C THR A 73 -26.63 4.53 -21.93
N GLU A 74 -25.83 5.57 -22.08
CA GLU A 74 -24.49 5.68 -21.45
C GLU A 74 -24.52 5.51 -19.93
N HIS A 75 -25.54 6.01 -19.24
CA HIS A 75 -25.68 5.85 -17.80
C HIS A 75 -25.90 4.40 -17.35
N ILE A 76 -26.18 3.47 -18.26
CA ILE A 76 -26.25 2.02 -18.02
C ILE A 76 -24.96 1.33 -18.52
N SER A 77 -24.54 1.65 -19.77
CA SER A 77 -23.40 0.99 -20.39
C SER A 77 -22.07 1.28 -19.67
N LEU A 78 -21.89 2.48 -19.10
CA LEU A 78 -20.68 2.84 -18.36
C LEU A 78 -20.53 2.07 -17.03
N PRO A 79 -21.56 1.99 -16.13
CA PRO A 79 -21.51 1.13 -14.95
C PRO A 79 -21.29 -0.36 -15.27
N ASP A 80 -21.90 -0.87 -16.34
CA ASP A 80 -21.72 -2.26 -16.76
C ASP A 80 -20.30 -2.55 -17.23
N TRP A 81 -19.69 -1.62 -17.97
CA TRP A 81 -18.32 -1.70 -18.46
C TRP A 81 -17.30 -1.59 -17.33
N ALA A 82 -17.52 -0.72 -16.34
CA ALA A 82 -16.54 -0.42 -15.29
C ALA A 82 -16.38 -1.58 -14.30
N ASP A 83 -15.17 -1.86 -13.83
CA ASP A 83 -14.88 -2.69 -12.66
C ASP A 83 -14.93 -1.88 -11.37
N LEU A 84 -14.68 -0.57 -11.46
CA LEU A 84 -14.62 0.37 -10.35
C LEU A 84 -15.07 1.75 -10.82
N MET A 85 -15.78 2.47 -9.95
CA MET A 85 -16.00 3.90 -10.13
C MET A 85 -15.19 4.69 -9.10
N ILE A 86 -14.52 5.77 -9.54
CA ILE A 86 -13.85 6.73 -8.66
C ILE A 86 -14.59 8.05 -8.78
N ILE A 87 -15.07 8.59 -7.68
CA ILE A 87 -15.72 9.91 -7.62
C ILE A 87 -14.77 10.91 -6.96
N ALA A 88 -14.13 11.72 -7.77
CA ALA A 88 -13.13 12.68 -7.35
C ALA A 88 -13.13 13.93 -8.27
N PRO A 89 -13.23 15.14 -7.74
CA PRO A 89 -13.65 15.44 -6.39
C PRO A 89 -15.14 15.13 -6.15
N ALA A 90 -15.52 14.76 -4.91
CA ALA A 90 -16.91 14.65 -4.48
C ALA A 90 -17.28 15.88 -3.63
N THR A 91 -18.04 16.80 -4.21
CA THR A 91 -18.52 18.01 -3.53
C THR A 91 -19.70 17.71 -2.59
N THR A 92 -20.01 18.62 -1.64
CA THR A 92 -21.20 18.53 -0.78
C THR A 92 -22.47 18.25 -1.59
N ASN A 93 -22.69 19.00 -2.69
CA ASN A 93 -23.87 18.81 -3.54
C ASN A 93 -23.96 17.38 -4.06
N LEU A 94 -22.86 16.84 -4.58
CA LEU A 94 -22.82 15.48 -5.10
C LEU A 94 -23.04 14.44 -3.99
N LEU A 95 -22.36 14.57 -2.85
CA LEU A 95 -22.49 13.64 -1.72
C LEU A 95 -23.94 13.58 -1.20
N CYS A 96 -24.57 14.75 -1.03
CA CYS A 96 -25.97 14.81 -0.59
C CYS A 96 -26.92 14.18 -1.62
N LYS A 97 -26.72 14.41 -2.93
CA LYS A 97 -27.51 13.77 -3.98
C LYS A 97 -27.36 12.26 -3.96
N MET A 98 -26.12 11.76 -3.93
CA MET A 98 -25.82 10.33 -3.88
C MET A 98 -26.47 9.65 -2.66
N ALA A 99 -26.35 10.25 -1.47
CA ALA A 99 -26.90 9.72 -0.22
C ALA A 99 -28.43 9.62 -0.22
N HIS A 100 -29.12 10.47 -0.99
CA HIS A 100 -30.58 10.54 -1.06
C HIS A 100 -31.15 10.00 -2.38
N GLY A 101 -30.34 9.42 -3.25
CA GLY A 101 -30.80 8.81 -4.51
C GLY A 101 -31.26 9.81 -5.55
N ILE A 102 -30.78 11.07 -5.52
CA ILE A 102 -31.10 12.08 -6.53
C ILE A 102 -30.21 11.88 -7.75
N ALA A 103 -30.83 11.58 -8.89
CA ALA A 103 -30.18 11.25 -10.15
C ALA A 103 -30.65 12.21 -11.27
N ASP A 104 -30.20 13.48 -11.20
CA ASP A 104 -30.66 14.58 -12.05
C ASP A 104 -29.59 15.07 -13.05
N ASP A 105 -28.43 14.43 -13.09
CA ASP A 105 -27.34 14.68 -14.04
C ASP A 105 -26.64 13.38 -14.49
N ALA A 106 -25.73 13.48 -15.46
CA ALA A 106 -25.04 12.33 -16.03
C ALA A 106 -24.26 11.52 -14.97
N LEU A 107 -23.58 12.21 -14.03
CA LEU A 107 -22.80 11.56 -12.99
C LEU A 107 -23.68 10.86 -11.96
N THR A 108 -24.69 11.54 -11.44
CA THR A 108 -25.59 10.99 -10.42
C THR A 108 -26.44 9.84 -10.94
N THR A 109 -26.90 9.91 -12.21
CA THR A 109 -27.63 8.83 -12.87
C THR A 109 -26.73 7.59 -13.08
N THR A 110 -25.49 7.81 -13.52
CA THR A 110 -24.49 6.73 -13.67
C THR A 110 -24.17 6.09 -12.32
N PHE A 111 -23.99 6.90 -11.26
CA PHE A 111 -23.76 6.38 -9.91
C PHE A 111 -24.95 5.56 -9.39
N ALA A 112 -26.19 6.00 -9.62
CA ALA A 112 -27.39 5.27 -9.20
C ALA A 112 -27.48 3.87 -9.83
N ALA A 113 -26.93 3.68 -11.02
CA ALA A 113 -26.86 2.38 -11.72
C ALA A 113 -25.63 1.53 -11.31
N MET A 114 -24.66 2.10 -10.55
CA MET A 114 -23.40 1.43 -10.22
C MET A 114 -23.59 0.42 -9.07
N ARG A 115 -23.25 -0.85 -9.35
CA ARG A 115 -23.32 -1.95 -8.37
C ARG A 115 -21.95 -2.47 -7.95
N LYS A 116 -20.90 -2.08 -8.67
CA LYS A 116 -19.51 -2.49 -8.41
C LYS A 116 -18.85 -1.52 -7.42
N PRO A 117 -17.64 -1.77 -6.92
CA PRO A 117 -16.97 -0.90 -5.97
C PRO A 117 -16.92 0.57 -6.42
N VAL A 118 -17.04 1.48 -5.45
CA VAL A 118 -16.94 2.92 -5.66
C VAL A 118 -15.97 3.53 -4.64
N VAL A 119 -14.98 4.27 -5.10
CA VAL A 119 -14.09 5.09 -4.25
C VAL A 119 -14.58 6.53 -4.31
N VAL A 120 -14.79 7.16 -3.16
CA VAL A 120 -15.28 8.53 -3.06
C VAL A 120 -14.25 9.40 -2.35
N ALA A 121 -13.82 10.48 -3.00
CA ALA A 121 -12.85 11.45 -2.49
C ALA A 121 -13.53 12.82 -2.26
N PRO A 122 -13.98 13.13 -1.02
CA PRO A 122 -14.61 14.42 -0.69
C PRO A 122 -13.65 15.60 -0.91
N ALA A 123 -14.20 16.73 -1.42
CA ALA A 123 -13.46 17.97 -1.59
C ALA A 123 -14.37 19.19 -1.51
N MET A 124 -14.15 20.04 -0.52
CA MET A 124 -14.95 21.23 -0.28
C MET A 124 -14.28 22.15 0.75
N ASN A 125 -14.86 23.33 0.98
CA ASN A 125 -14.45 24.19 2.09
C ASN A 125 -14.69 23.50 3.44
N THR A 126 -13.89 23.81 4.46
CA THR A 126 -13.97 23.23 5.81
C THR A 126 -15.35 23.38 6.45
N ASN A 127 -15.99 24.52 6.32
CA ASN A 127 -17.33 24.73 6.87
C ASN A 127 -18.38 23.86 6.17
N MET A 128 -18.25 23.68 4.85
CA MET A 128 -19.10 22.76 4.09
C MET A 128 -18.85 21.31 4.51
N TYR A 129 -17.58 20.93 4.71
CA TYR A 129 -17.23 19.58 5.17
C TYR A 129 -17.84 19.28 6.54
N ASN A 130 -17.74 20.22 7.48
CA ASN A 130 -18.25 20.09 8.85
C ASN A 130 -19.77 20.33 8.97
N SER A 131 -20.45 20.71 7.89
CA SER A 131 -21.89 20.94 7.95
C SER A 131 -22.63 19.63 8.30
N PRO A 132 -23.72 19.69 9.12
CA PRO A 132 -24.48 18.50 9.49
C PRO A 132 -24.97 17.70 8.28
N ALA A 133 -25.40 18.37 7.21
CA ALA A 133 -25.88 17.73 5.99
C ALA A 133 -24.77 16.92 5.28
N THR A 134 -23.57 17.49 5.17
CA THR A 134 -22.41 16.79 4.55
C THR A 134 -21.99 15.60 5.40
N GLN A 135 -21.88 15.76 6.72
CA GLN A 135 -21.48 14.67 7.61
C GLN A 135 -22.52 13.55 7.63
N GLN A 136 -23.80 13.88 7.56
CA GLN A 136 -24.87 12.89 7.41
C GLN A 136 -24.76 12.13 6.09
N ALA A 137 -24.55 12.82 4.97
CA ALA A 137 -24.37 12.20 3.66
C ALA A 137 -23.16 11.25 3.64
N ILE A 138 -22.02 11.68 4.19
CA ILE A 138 -20.81 10.83 4.33
C ILE A 138 -21.15 9.60 5.18
N SER A 139 -21.82 9.76 6.33
CA SER A 139 -22.22 8.66 7.21
C SER A 139 -23.14 7.66 6.54
N ILE A 140 -24.11 8.12 5.73
CA ILE A 140 -25.01 7.24 4.97
C ILE A 140 -24.19 6.42 3.94
N LEU A 141 -23.40 7.11 3.11
CA LEU A 141 -22.63 6.48 2.04
C LEU A 141 -21.56 5.50 2.58
N SER A 142 -20.93 5.83 3.71
CA SER A 142 -19.91 4.96 4.33
C SER A 142 -20.45 3.62 4.85
N ARG A 143 -21.77 3.47 4.97
CA ARG A 143 -22.41 2.21 5.39
C ARG A 143 -22.68 1.26 4.21
N TRP A 144 -22.56 1.76 2.98
CA TRP A 144 -22.79 0.92 1.81
C TRP A 144 -21.53 0.08 1.53
N GLU A 145 -21.70 -1.25 1.46
CA GLU A 145 -20.61 -2.22 1.37
C GLU A 145 -19.69 -2.01 0.15
N ASN A 146 -20.25 -1.46 -0.92
CA ASN A 146 -19.49 -1.21 -2.15
C ASN A 146 -18.80 0.17 -2.16
N ILE A 147 -18.92 1.00 -1.12
CA ILE A 147 -18.31 2.34 -1.06
C ILE A 147 -17.07 2.35 -0.17
N THR A 148 -15.94 2.74 -0.73
CA THR A 148 -14.76 3.15 0.01
C THR A 148 -14.74 4.68 0.10
N MET A 149 -15.15 5.21 1.24
CA MET A 149 -15.14 6.65 1.52
C MET A 149 -13.77 7.05 2.04
N LEU A 150 -13.07 7.91 1.31
CA LEU A 150 -11.84 8.52 1.78
C LEU A 150 -12.16 9.71 2.70
N ASP A 151 -11.33 9.89 3.72
CA ASP A 151 -11.40 11.09 4.53
C ASP A 151 -10.86 12.29 3.75
N ALA A 152 -11.42 13.49 3.98
CA ALA A 152 -10.83 14.69 3.38
C ALA A 152 -9.50 15.01 4.07
N ALA A 153 -8.48 15.39 3.28
CA ALA A 153 -7.20 15.82 3.82
C ALA A 153 -7.30 17.17 4.52
N SER A 154 -6.41 17.39 5.48
CA SER A 154 -6.21 18.68 6.16
C SER A 154 -5.12 19.48 5.45
N GLY A 155 -5.25 20.82 5.44
CA GLY A 155 -4.25 21.70 4.86
C GLY A 155 -4.82 23.05 4.46
N GLU A 156 -4.02 23.85 3.76
CA GLU A 156 -4.45 25.12 3.19
C GLU A 156 -5.42 24.88 2.04
N LEU A 157 -6.55 25.55 2.08
CA LEU A 157 -7.60 25.50 1.07
C LEU A 157 -7.48 26.68 0.08
N ALA A 158 -8.07 26.55 -1.09
CA ALA A 158 -8.05 27.59 -2.12
C ALA A 158 -8.66 28.94 -1.67
N CYS A 159 -9.46 28.92 -0.58
CA CYS A 159 -10.03 30.14 0.04
C CYS A 159 -9.09 30.79 1.08
N GLY A 160 -7.84 30.30 1.24
CA GLY A 160 -6.86 30.84 2.19
C GLY A 160 -7.07 30.41 3.64
N THR A 161 -8.06 29.55 3.94
CA THR A 161 -8.23 28.98 5.28
C THR A 161 -7.57 27.64 5.38
N SER A 162 -7.07 27.27 6.57
CA SER A 162 -6.51 25.95 6.86
C SER A 162 -7.55 25.09 7.58
N GLY A 163 -7.69 23.84 7.17
CA GLY A 163 -8.62 22.91 7.81
C GLY A 163 -8.89 21.64 7.00
N LYS A 164 -9.79 20.79 7.48
CA LYS A 164 -10.21 19.57 6.81
C LYS A 164 -11.21 19.89 5.68
N GLY A 165 -11.02 19.30 4.52
CA GLY A 165 -11.89 19.55 3.34
C GLY A 165 -11.15 19.45 2.00
N ARG A 166 -9.82 19.35 2.02
CA ARG A 166 -9.01 19.17 0.81
C ARG A 166 -9.19 17.75 0.27
N MET A 167 -9.28 17.62 -1.06
CA MET A 167 -9.27 16.30 -1.70
C MET A 167 -7.95 15.59 -1.39
N GLN A 168 -8.02 14.31 -1.09
CA GLN A 168 -6.83 13.45 -0.97
C GLN A 168 -5.92 13.56 -2.21
N GLU A 169 -4.65 13.30 -2.03
CA GLU A 169 -3.70 13.30 -3.14
C GLU A 169 -4.01 12.15 -4.12
N VAL A 170 -3.62 12.33 -5.37
CA VAL A 170 -4.00 11.38 -6.44
C VAL A 170 -3.42 9.98 -6.25
N ASP A 171 -2.28 9.86 -5.59
CA ASP A 171 -1.67 8.58 -5.23
C ASP A 171 -2.46 7.84 -4.15
N VAL A 172 -3.05 8.55 -3.17
CA VAL A 172 -3.97 7.99 -2.17
C VAL A 172 -5.25 7.47 -2.85
N ILE A 173 -5.84 8.25 -3.76
CA ILE A 173 -7.03 7.84 -4.51
C ILE A 173 -6.74 6.60 -5.37
N ALA A 174 -5.58 6.55 -6.02
CA ALA A 174 -5.17 5.42 -6.81
C ALA A 174 -4.86 4.17 -5.95
N ALA A 175 -4.30 4.35 -4.75
CA ALA A 175 -4.12 3.26 -3.78
C ALA A 175 -5.47 2.72 -3.29
N ALA A 176 -6.45 3.60 -3.03
CA ALA A 176 -7.81 3.20 -2.66
C ALA A 176 -8.52 2.44 -3.80
N ALA A 177 -8.24 2.79 -5.06
CA ALA A 177 -8.74 2.04 -6.22
C ALA A 177 -8.19 0.60 -6.26
N GLU A 178 -6.90 0.43 -6.02
CA GLU A 178 -6.27 -0.90 -5.91
C GLU A 178 -6.84 -1.69 -4.74
N TYR A 179 -6.98 -1.04 -3.58
CA TYR A 179 -7.61 -1.64 -2.41
C TYR A 179 -9.04 -2.11 -2.74
N ALA A 180 -9.89 -1.26 -3.30
CA ALA A 180 -11.29 -1.57 -3.59
C ALA A 180 -11.46 -2.75 -4.58
N LEU A 181 -10.53 -2.91 -5.53
CA LEU A 181 -10.52 -3.98 -6.51
C LEU A 181 -9.92 -5.30 -6.02
N THR A 182 -9.22 -5.29 -4.88
CA THR A 182 -8.57 -6.49 -4.34
C THR A 182 -9.53 -7.28 -3.44
N PRO A 183 -9.72 -8.60 -3.64
CA PRO A 183 -10.50 -9.46 -2.75
C PRO A 183 -9.99 -9.43 -1.30
N LYS A 184 -10.89 -9.32 -0.32
CA LYS A 184 -10.57 -9.17 1.10
C LYS A 184 -10.30 -10.51 1.81
N THR A 185 -9.37 -11.30 1.28
CA THR A 185 -9.05 -12.67 1.77
C THR A 185 -8.41 -12.69 3.16
N LEU A 186 -7.91 -11.54 3.65
CA LEU A 186 -7.28 -11.41 4.98
C LEU A 186 -8.08 -10.51 5.92
N LEU A 187 -9.37 -10.29 5.62
CA LEU A 187 -10.23 -9.47 6.48
C LEU A 187 -10.24 -10.01 7.93
N GLY A 188 -10.00 -9.12 8.89
CA GLY A 188 -9.94 -9.46 10.31
C GLY A 188 -8.61 -10.05 10.80
N LYS A 189 -7.69 -10.43 9.91
CA LYS A 189 -6.36 -10.93 10.30
C LYS A 189 -5.44 -9.81 10.75
N GLN A 190 -4.63 -10.09 11.78
CA GLN A 190 -3.57 -9.24 12.29
C GLN A 190 -2.22 -9.75 11.79
N ILE A 191 -1.52 -8.96 11.00
CA ILE A 191 -0.27 -9.38 10.34
C ILE A 191 0.87 -8.49 10.80
N LEU A 192 1.91 -9.13 11.31
CA LEU A 192 3.17 -8.50 11.70
C LEU A 192 4.20 -8.70 10.58
N ILE A 193 4.84 -7.61 10.16
CA ILE A 193 5.89 -7.66 9.13
C ILE A 193 7.11 -6.90 9.62
N THR A 194 8.31 -7.48 9.49
CA THR A 194 9.56 -6.74 9.64
C THR A 194 10.14 -6.39 8.28
N ALA A 195 10.67 -5.19 8.11
CA ALA A 195 11.20 -4.68 6.84
C ALA A 195 12.45 -3.82 7.02
N GLY A 196 13.21 -3.65 5.94
CA GLY A 196 14.40 -2.81 5.94
C GLY A 196 15.62 -3.46 6.61
N PRO A 197 16.76 -2.77 6.63
CA PRO A 197 17.95 -3.19 7.37
C PRO A 197 17.89 -2.73 8.81
N THR A 198 18.69 -3.34 9.70
CA THR A 198 19.08 -2.71 10.97
C THR A 198 20.39 -1.97 10.82
N GLN A 199 20.63 -1.00 11.69
CA GLN A 199 21.85 -0.20 11.78
C GLN A 199 22.45 -0.36 13.18
N GLU A 200 23.61 -0.96 13.26
CA GLU A 200 24.29 -1.21 14.51
C GLU A 200 25.38 -0.15 14.70
N ALA A 201 25.13 0.77 15.66
CA ALA A 201 25.96 1.94 15.84
C ALA A 201 27.39 1.57 16.28
N ILE A 202 28.39 2.17 15.63
CA ILE A 202 29.79 2.17 16.05
C ILE A 202 30.06 3.38 16.93
N ASP A 203 29.58 4.53 16.50
CA ASP A 203 29.61 5.84 17.18
C ASP A 203 28.41 6.69 16.72
N PRO A 204 28.23 7.92 17.20
CA PRO A 204 27.07 8.75 16.79
C PRO A 204 26.97 9.07 15.30
N VAL A 205 27.96 8.71 14.49
CA VAL A 205 28.04 9.06 13.06
C VAL A 205 28.07 7.84 12.14
N ARG A 206 28.62 6.70 12.63
CA ARG A 206 28.86 5.51 11.80
C ARG A 206 28.18 4.28 12.37
N TYR A 207 27.74 3.39 11.48
CA TYR A 207 27.05 2.15 11.80
C TYR A 207 27.41 1.04 10.83
N ILE A 208 27.16 -0.20 11.24
CA ILE A 208 27.19 -1.40 10.39
C ILE A 208 25.74 -1.65 9.96
N THR A 209 25.54 -2.01 8.70
CA THR A 209 24.20 -2.31 8.15
C THR A 209 24.25 -3.27 6.98
N ASN A 210 23.14 -3.89 6.67
CA ASN A 210 22.95 -4.68 5.47
C ASN A 210 22.48 -3.80 4.29
N ALA A 211 22.73 -4.21 3.05
CA ALA A 211 22.37 -3.47 1.82
C ALA A 211 20.88 -3.55 1.47
N SER A 212 20.01 -3.89 2.41
CA SER A 212 18.57 -4.00 2.19
C SER A 212 17.94 -2.63 1.96
N THR A 213 17.03 -2.53 0.98
CA THR A 213 16.24 -1.33 0.71
C THR A 213 14.84 -1.35 1.32
N GLY A 214 14.42 -2.45 1.96
CA GLY A 214 13.10 -2.63 2.52
C GLY A 214 11.97 -2.95 1.50
N LYS A 215 12.22 -2.82 0.20
CA LYS A 215 11.19 -2.94 -0.86
C LYS A 215 10.32 -4.20 -0.74
N MET A 216 10.89 -5.36 -0.39
CA MET A 216 10.13 -6.61 -0.31
C MET A 216 9.14 -6.60 0.87
N GLY A 217 9.59 -6.21 2.07
CA GLY A 217 8.72 -6.12 3.25
C GLY A 217 7.59 -5.10 3.06
N TYR A 218 7.86 -3.98 2.40
CA TYR A 218 6.83 -2.99 2.05
C TYR A 218 5.85 -3.51 0.99
N ALA A 219 6.29 -4.30 0.02
CA ALA A 219 5.41 -4.96 -0.95
C ALA A 219 4.47 -5.97 -0.26
N LEU A 220 5.00 -6.76 0.70
CA LEU A 220 4.20 -7.67 1.53
C LEU A 220 3.15 -6.92 2.35
N ALA A 221 3.55 -5.83 3.03
CA ALA A 221 2.63 -5.01 3.81
C ALA A 221 1.50 -4.43 2.94
N ARG A 222 1.83 -3.90 1.77
CA ARG A 222 0.86 -3.42 0.80
C ARG A 222 -0.12 -4.52 0.35
N THR A 223 0.39 -5.71 0.02
CA THR A 223 -0.46 -6.85 -0.36
C THR A 223 -1.42 -7.22 0.77
N CYS A 224 -0.94 -7.29 2.02
CA CYS A 224 -1.78 -7.61 3.18
C CYS A 224 -2.85 -6.53 3.43
N LEU A 225 -2.49 -5.25 3.35
CA LEU A 225 -3.44 -4.13 3.47
C LEU A 225 -4.52 -4.20 2.39
N ASN A 226 -4.14 -4.38 1.13
CA ASN A 226 -5.09 -4.49 0.01
C ASN A 226 -6.06 -5.67 0.19
N ARG A 227 -5.62 -6.75 0.83
CA ARG A 227 -6.46 -7.92 1.17
C ARG A 227 -7.27 -7.76 2.47
N GLY A 228 -7.25 -6.58 3.09
CA GLY A 228 -8.09 -6.22 4.24
C GLY A 228 -7.50 -6.58 5.60
N ALA A 229 -6.23 -6.93 5.70
CA ALA A 229 -5.57 -7.19 6.99
C ALA A 229 -5.34 -5.90 7.78
N LYS A 230 -5.23 -6.04 9.12
CA LYS A 230 -4.57 -5.07 9.99
C LYS A 230 -3.07 -5.37 9.99
N VAL A 231 -2.25 -4.39 9.61
CA VAL A 231 -0.80 -4.60 9.47
C VAL A 231 -0.04 -3.80 10.52
N THR A 232 0.84 -4.47 11.26
CA THR A 232 1.90 -3.85 12.05
C THR A 232 3.21 -4.02 11.29
N LEU A 233 3.77 -2.93 10.77
CA LEU A 233 5.04 -2.92 10.04
C LEU A 233 6.14 -2.35 10.93
N ILE A 234 7.11 -3.20 11.31
CA ILE A 234 8.31 -2.79 12.03
C ILE A 234 9.41 -2.58 11.01
N SER A 235 9.83 -1.34 10.84
CA SER A 235 10.76 -0.96 9.77
C SER A 235 12.07 -0.42 10.32
N GLY A 236 13.16 -1.04 9.91
CA GLY A 236 14.47 -0.43 9.94
C GLY A 236 14.55 0.75 8.95
N PRO A 237 15.65 1.54 8.96
CA PRO A 237 15.78 2.73 8.12
C PRO A 237 15.75 2.40 6.63
N CYS A 238 14.77 2.93 5.92
CA CYS A 238 14.64 2.80 4.46
C CYS A 238 13.89 4.00 3.87
N GLN A 239 13.94 4.13 2.53
CA GLN A 239 13.29 5.24 1.81
C GLN A 239 11.91 4.88 1.23
N VAL A 240 11.47 3.64 1.38
CA VAL A 240 10.17 3.20 0.88
C VAL A 240 9.07 3.69 1.81
N THR A 241 7.91 4.03 1.26
CA THR A 241 6.76 4.50 2.03
C THR A 241 5.48 3.74 1.67
N LEU A 242 4.57 3.66 2.65
CA LEU A 242 3.17 3.24 2.48
C LEU A 242 2.22 4.37 2.83
N GLN A 243 2.69 5.62 2.79
CA GLN A 243 1.89 6.79 3.15
C GLN A 243 0.50 6.80 2.50
N PRO A 244 0.32 6.49 1.20
CA PRO A 244 -1.02 6.43 0.62
C PRO A 244 -1.98 5.49 1.35
N TRP A 245 -1.52 4.31 1.79
CA TRP A 245 -2.36 3.34 2.53
C TRP A 245 -2.63 3.73 3.97
N GLN A 246 -1.74 4.50 4.61
CA GLN A 246 -1.95 5.01 5.97
C GLN A 246 -3.18 5.92 6.09
N GLU A 247 -3.58 6.56 5.00
CA GLU A 247 -4.72 7.49 4.99
C GLU A 247 -6.09 6.78 5.10
N PHE A 248 -6.17 5.47 4.80
CA PHE A 248 -7.44 4.75 4.80
C PHE A 248 -7.39 3.27 5.23
N CYS A 249 -6.21 2.71 5.43
CA CYS A 249 -6.03 1.32 5.87
C CYS A 249 -5.54 1.24 7.32
N PRO A 250 -5.86 0.16 8.06
CA PRO A 250 -5.38 -0.07 9.42
C PRO A 250 -3.90 -0.50 9.41
N LEU A 251 -3.00 0.46 9.24
CA LEU A 251 -1.55 0.31 9.24
C LEU A 251 -0.95 0.97 10.47
N GLN A 252 -0.27 0.18 11.31
CA GLN A 252 0.60 0.66 12.38
C GLN A 252 2.06 0.56 11.93
N MET A 253 2.76 1.70 11.87
CA MET A 253 4.20 1.75 11.57
C MET A 253 4.99 1.93 12.87
N ILE A 254 6.01 1.09 13.08
CA ILE A 254 6.97 1.18 14.17
C ILE A 254 8.36 1.28 13.55
N ASN A 255 8.96 2.47 13.62
CA ASN A 255 10.31 2.68 13.12
C ASN A 255 11.32 2.32 14.21
N VAL A 256 12.32 1.55 13.84
CA VAL A 256 13.41 1.09 14.69
C VAL A 256 14.75 1.30 13.98
N ALA A 257 15.83 1.39 14.72
CA ALA A 257 17.17 1.51 14.13
C ALA A 257 17.97 0.22 14.30
N SER A 258 18.08 -0.31 15.51
CA SER A 258 18.94 -1.45 15.83
C SER A 258 18.21 -2.80 15.81
N SER A 259 18.98 -3.88 15.75
CA SER A 259 18.49 -5.25 15.91
C SER A 259 17.80 -5.46 17.26
N ALA A 260 18.32 -4.87 18.33
CA ALA A 260 17.74 -4.94 19.67
C ALA A 260 16.36 -4.27 19.73
N GLU A 261 16.21 -3.06 19.15
CA GLU A 261 14.92 -2.38 19.04
C GLU A 261 13.92 -3.18 18.19
N MET A 262 14.38 -3.72 17.04
CA MET A 262 13.55 -4.55 16.18
C MET A 262 13.09 -5.83 16.90
N CYS A 263 13.97 -6.50 17.62
CA CYS A 263 13.65 -7.68 18.43
C CYS A 263 12.56 -7.36 19.47
N LYS A 264 12.75 -6.29 20.24
CA LYS A 264 11.80 -5.85 21.27
C LYS A 264 10.41 -5.54 20.68
N ALA A 265 10.38 -4.72 19.63
CA ALA A 265 9.12 -4.32 18.98
C ALA A 265 8.40 -5.53 18.35
N THR A 266 9.17 -6.42 17.69
CA THR A 266 8.62 -7.61 17.04
C THR A 266 8.05 -8.61 18.05
N THR A 267 8.75 -8.84 19.15
CA THR A 267 8.29 -9.73 20.23
C THR A 267 6.98 -9.24 20.84
N GLN A 268 6.87 -7.95 21.13
CA GLN A 268 5.65 -7.35 21.67
C GLN A 268 4.47 -7.43 20.70
N ALA A 269 4.71 -7.15 19.40
CA ALA A 269 3.66 -7.17 18.40
C ALA A 269 3.20 -8.60 18.04
N PHE A 270 4.08 -9.60 18.20
CA PHE A 270 3.80 -11.00 17.86
C PHE A 270 2.73 -11.63 18.72
N GLU A 271 2.56 -11.22 19.97
CA GLU A 271 1.56 -11.77 20.89
C GLU A 271 0.13 -11.72 20.31
N ASN A 272 -0.18 -10.69 19.51
CA ASN A 272 -1.50 -10.48 18.92
C ASN A 272 -1.57 -10.76 17.41
N ALA A 273 -0.47 -11.25 16.80
CA ALA A 273 -0.43 -11.49 15.38
C ALA A 273 -0.96 -12.89 15.01
N ASP A 274 -1.79 -12.99 13.98
CA ASP A 274 -2.16 -14.27 13.37
C ASP A 274 -1.02 -14.78 12.47
N ILE A 275 -0.35 -13.86 11.77
CA ILE A 275 0.75 -14.16 10.84
C ILE A 275 1.90 -13.20 11.09
N ALA A 276 3.12 -13.71 11.23
CA ALA A 276 4.33 -12.91 11.28
C ALA A 276 5.24 -13.24 10.09
N ILE A 277 5.68 -12.20 9.36
CA ILE A 277 6.55 -12.31 8.18
C ILE A 277 7.85 -11.56 8.46
N LEU A 278 8.93 -12.31 8.68
CA LEU A 278 10.23 -11.78 9.04
C LEU A 278 11.07 -11.54 7.77
N CYS A 279 10.89 -10.35 7.16
CA CYS A 279 11.54 -9.97 5.89
C CYS A 279 12.67 -8.93 6.07
N ALA A 280 12.91 -8.44 7.29
CA ALA A 280 13.99 -7.50 7.57
C ALA A 280 15.37 -8.16 7.40
N ALA A 281 16.35 -7.39 6.96
CA ALA A 281 17.75 -7.77 6.92
C ALA A 281 18.43 -7.34 8.24
N VAL A 282 18.22 -8.14 9.28
CA VAL A 282 18.80 -7.92 10.61
C VAL A 282 20.30 -8.23 10.58
N ALA A 283 21.12 -7.39 11.20
CA ALA A 283 22.54 -7.64 11.34
C ALA A 283 22.79 -8.79 12.33
N ASP A 284 23.61 -9.78 11.96
CA ASP A 284 23.99 -10.90 12.83
C ASP A 284 24.94 -10.49 13.94
N PHE A 285 25.64 -9.36 13.76
CA PHE A 285 26.63 -8.82 14.70
C PHE A 285 26.41 -7.34 14.96
N THR A 286 26.65 -6.92 16.19
CA THR A 286 26.64 -5.52 16.64
C THR A 286 27.97 -5.19 17.35
N PRO A 287 28.48 -3.94 17.31
CA PRO A 287 29.63 -3.55 18.12
C PRO A 287 29.39 -3.85 19.60
N LYS A 288 30.39 -4.46 20.26
CA LYS A 288 30.30 -4.75 21.68
C LYS A 288 30.28 -3.48 22.52
N ASP A 289 31.09 -2.50 22.11
CA ASP A 289 31.19 -1.19 22.76
C ASP A 289 30.85 -0.12 21.72
N ILE A 290 29.88 0.73 22.05
CA ILE A 290 29.47 1.88 21.24
C ILE A 290 30.16 3.12 21.80
N ALA A 291 30.90 3.84 20.98
CA ALA A 291 31.58 5.05 21.41
C ALA A 291 30.59 6.23 21.54
N ASP A 292 30.61 6.92 22.67
CA ASP A 292 29.76 8.11 22.92
C ASP A 292 30.10 9.30 22.02
N LYS A 293 31.33 9.32 21.46
CA LYS A 293 31.81 10.39 20.60
C LYS A 293 32.38 9.80 19.31
N LYS A 294 32.29 10.58 18.22
CA LYS A 294 32.90 10.21 16.94
C LYS A 294 34.35 9.80 17.12
N ILE A 295 34.68 8.57 16.77
CA ILE A 295 36.06 8.04 16.80
C ILE A 295 36.90 8.83 15.80
N LYS A 296 37.95 9.51 16.26
CA LYS A 296 38.88 10.27 15.41
C LYS A 296 40.09 9.40 15.06
N LYS A 297 40.51 9.52 13.79
CA LYS A 297 41.78 8.93 13.35
C LYS A 297 42.93 9.59 14.09
N GLN A 298 43.83 8.80 14.66
CA GLN A 298 45.07 9.30 15.28
C GLN A 298 46.16 9.52 14.19
N PRO A 299 47.07 10.48 14.40
CA PRO A 299 48.20 10.64 13.51
C PRO A 299 48.98 9.31 13.39
N GLY A 300 49.22 8.85 12.14
CA GLY A 300 49.90 7.59 11.87
C GLY A 300 49.03 6.30 11.96
N GLN A 301 47.79 6.40 12.39
CA GLN A 301 46.89 5.24 12.47
C GLN A 301 46.40 4.86 11.07
N THR A 302 46.71 3.62 10.63
CA THR A 302 46.25 3.06 9.34
C THR A 302 45.12 2.07 9.48
N GLU A 303 44.92 1.50 10.67
CA GLU A 303 43.95 0.44 10.94
C GLU A 303 43.09 0.76 12.15
N MET A 304 41.88 0.17 12.17
CA MET A 304 40.98 0.20 13.32
C MET A 304 40.33 -1.18 13.47
N THR A 305 40.37 -1.71 14.68
CA THR A 305 39.70 -2.99 15.01
C THR A 305 38.42 -2.72 15.75
N LEU A 306 37.32 -3.36 15.33
CA LEU A 306 36.04 -3.37 16.02
C LEU A 306 35.80 -4.75 16.62
N GLN A 307 35.48 -4.79 17.92
CA GLN A 307 34.99 -6.01 18.56
C GLN A 307 33.48 -6.09 18.36
N LEU A 308 33.03 -7.21 17.78
CA LEU A 308 31.64 -7.48 17.51
C LEU A 308 31.14 -8.60 18.42
N GLN A 309 29.84 -8.52 18.77
CA GLN A 309 29.12 -9.59 19.46
C GLN A 309 27.87 -9.98 18.63
N THR A 310 27.37 -11.19 18.82
CA THR A 310 26.16 -11.67 18.13
C THR A 310 24.93 -10.91 18.61
N THR A 311 24.01 -10.67 17.69
CA THR A 311 22.68 -10.12 18.00
C THR A 311 21.69 -11.24 18.37
N THR A 312 20.54 -10.88 18.92
CA THR A 312 19.46 -11.83 19.22
C THR A 312 18.81 -12.31 17.92
N ASP A 313 18.67 -13.62 17.74
CA ASP A 313 17.96 -14.21 16.60
C ASP A 313 16.44 -14.05 16.80
N ILE A 314 15.87 -13.05 16.14
CA ILE A 314 14.44 -12.72 16.24
C ILE A 314 13.59 -13.91 15.79
N ALA A 315 13.94 -14.57 14.69
CA ALA A 315 13.17 -15.69 14.17
C ALA A 315 13.14 -16.88 15.14
N ALA A 316 14.29 -17.21 15.74
CA ALA A 316 14.36 -18.26 16.75
C ALA A 316 13.57 -17.87 18.01
N THR A 317 13.64 -16.63 18.44
CA THR A 317 12.87 -16.11 19.59
C THR A 317 11.37 -16.27 19.35
N LEU A 318 10.86 -15.81 18.20
CA LEU A 318 9.44 -15.93 17.88
C LEU A 318 9.01 -17.39 17.69
N GLY A 319 9.87 -18.23 17.12
CA GLY A 319 9.60 -19.67 16.96
C GLY A 319 9.40 -20.40 18.28
N GLN A 320 10.09 -19.96 19.36
CA GLN A 320 9.89 -20.47 20.73
C GLN A 320 8.59 -19.96 21.36
N MET A 321 8.15 -18.75 21.01
CA MET A 321 6.94 -18.11 21.55
C MET A 321 5.68 -18.50 20.77
N LYS A 322 5.83 -19.04 19.56
CA LYS A 322 4.75 -19.30 18.60
C LYS A 322 3.65 -20.19 19.20
N GLN A 323 2.42 -19.73 19.09
CA GLN A 323 1.22 -20.47 19.47
C GLN A 323 0.66 -21.25 18.27
N ALA A 324 -0.18 -22.26 18.53
CA ALA A 324 -0.70 -23.17 17.50
C ALA A 324 -1.52 -22.49 16.38
N HIS A 325 -2.14 -21.34 16.67
CA HIS A 325 -2.93 -20.57 15.69
C HIS A 325 -2.09 -19.60 14.85
N GLN A 326 -0.83 -19.38 15.22
CA GLN A 326 0.04 -18.40 14.58
C GLN A 326 0.84 -19.03 13.45
N THR A 327 1.00 -18.30 12.35
CA THR A 327 1.86 -18.66 11.23
C THR A 327 3.11 -17.78 11.23
N LEU A 328 4.29 -18.40 11.18
CA LEU A 328 5.58 -17.70 11.19
C LEU A 328 6.33 -17.96 9.87
N VAL A 329 6.59 -16.88 9.14
CA VAL A 329 7.28 -16.91 7.85
C VAL A 329 8.65 -16.24 7.97
N GLY A 330 9.71 -16.94 7.58
CA GLY A 330 11.05 -16.39 7.53
C GLY A 330 11.51 -16.10 6.11
N PHE A 331 12.53 -15.26 5.97
CA PHE A 331 13.28 -15.04 4.73
C PHE A 331 14.71 -15.54 4.91
N ALA A 332 15.25 -16.15 3.86
CA ALA A 332 16.64 -16.53 3.78
C ALA A 332 17.26 -16.01 2.48
N LEU A 333 18.44 -15.42 2.60
CA LEU A 333 19.28 -15.05 1.48
C LEU A 333 20.58 -15.86 1.62
N GLU A 334 20.80 -16.79 0.70
CA GLU A 334 21.93 -17.72 0.75
C GLU A 334 22.81 -17.57 -0.49
N THR A 335 24.07 -17.96 -0.38
CA THR A 335 25.05 -17.88 -1.47
C THR A 335 25.59 -19.24 -1.87
N HIS A 336 25.42 -20.26 -1.03
CA HIS A 336 25.86 -21.65 -1.25
C HIS A 336 25.04 -22.61 -0.40
N ASN A 337 24.85 -23.86 -0.88
CA ASN A 337 24.02 -24.88 -0.24
C ASN A 337 22.62 -24.35 0.19
N GLU A 338 22.06 -23.51 -0.67
CA GLU A 338 20.93 -22.61 -0.38
C GLU A 338 19.73 -23.35 0.20
N GLN A 339 19.28 -24.44 -0.46
CA GLN A 339 18.11 -25.21 -0.03
C GLN A 339 18.36 -25.89 1.32
N ALA A 340 19.49 -26.59 1.50
CA ALA A 340 19.79 -27.31 2.74
C ALA A 340 19.93 -26.34 3.94
N ASN A 341 20.51 -25.15 3.72
CA ASN A 341 20.58 -24.12 4.75
C ASN A 341 19.20 -23.57 5.11
N ALA A 342 18.34 -23.34 4.12
CA ALA A 342 16.98 -22.85 4.34
C ALA A 342 16.13 -23.90 5.08
N GLU A 343 16.18 -25.17 4.71
CA GLU A 343 15.48 -26.27 5.38
C GLU A 343 15.93 -26.42 6.85
N ARG A 344 17.23 -26.32 7.11
CA ARG A 344 17.75 -26.32 8.49
C ARG A 344 17.22 -25.15 9.30
N LYS A 345 17.18 -23.93 8.73
CA LYS A 345 16.63 -22.74 9.39
C LYS A 345 15.15 -22.88 9.64
N LEU A 346 14.39 -23.43 8.69
CA LEU A 346 12.96 -23.68 8.79
C LEU A 346 12.64 -24.52 10.04
N GLN A 347 13.35 -25.63 10.20
CA GLN A 347 13.16 -26.52 11.35
C GLN A 347 13.70 -25.94 12.67
N ALA A 348 14.94 -25.43 12.67
CA ALA A 348 15.59 -24.93 13.88
C ALA A 348 14.89 -23.74 14.51
N LYS A 349 14.17 -22.92 13.70
CA LYS A 349 13.47 -21.72 14.15
C LYS A 349 11.95 -21.92 14.20
N ASN A 350 11.44 -23.13 14.07
CA ASN A 350 10.01 -23.49 14.13
C ASN A 350 9.15 -22.61 13.18
N LEU A 351 9.64 -22.38 11.94
CA LEU A 351 8.91 -21.63 10.92
C LEU A 351 7.91 -22.55 10.21
N ASP A 352 6.80 -21.98 9.72
CA ASP A 352 5.82 -22.70 8.90
C ASP A 352 6.18 -22.62 7.42
N MET A 353 6.83 -21.52 7.01
CA MET A 353 7.34 -21.31 5.66
C MET A 353 8.65 -20.50 5.71
N ILE A 354 9.56 -20.76 4.80
CA ILE A 354 10.73 -19.94 4.53
C ILE A 354 10.77 -19.55 3.06
N VAL A 355 10.97 -18.27 2.80
CA VAL A 355 11.13 -17.71 1.46
C VAL A 355 12.62 -17.62 1.18
N LEU A 356 13.11 -18.54 0.34
CA LEU A 356 14.51 -18.61 -0.07
C LEU A 356 14.74 -17.71 -1.27
N ASN A 357 15.66 -16.77 -1.15
CA ASN A 357 16.13 -15.89 -2.19
C ASN A 357 17.59 -16.22 -2.52
N SER A 358 17.94 -16.35 -3.80
CA SER A 358 19.30 -16.61 -4.28
C SER A 358 19.95 -15.34 -4.83
N LEU A 359 21.20 -15.10 -4.50
CA LEU A 359 22.01 -14.05 -5.13
C LEU A 359 22.63 -14.50 -6.48
N GLN A 360 22.52 -15.79 -6.83
CA GLN A 360 23.05 -16.32 -8.08
C GLN A 360 22.14 -16.03 -9.27
N ASP A 361 20.87 -15.71 -9.03
CA ASP A 361 19.89 -15.39 -10.07
C ASP A 361 20.01 -13.92 -10.51
N GLU A 362 20.26 -13.69 -11.79
CA GLU A 362 20.28 -12.34 -12.37
C GLU A 362 18.92 -11.66 -12.20
N GLY A 363 18.94 -10.42 -11.71
CA GLY A 363 17.68 -9.67 -11.42
C GLY A 363 17.02 -10.00 -10.08
N ALA A 364 17.63 -10.87 -9.24
CA ALA A 364 17.21 -11.14 -7.87
C ALA A 364 18.14 -10.46 -6.85
N GLY A 365 17.64 -10.18 -5.63
CA GLY A 365 18.44 -9.65 -4.53
C GLY A 365 18.11 -8.23 -4.09
N PHE A 366 19.12 -7.55 -3.49
CA PHE A 366 18.94 -6.20 -2.95
C PHE A 366 18.93 -5.13 -4.05
N GLY A 367 18.21 -4.05 -3.82
CA GLY A 367 18.22 -2.85 -4.68
C GLY A 367 17.37 -2.92 -5.96
N VAL A 368 17.13 -4.10 -6.51
CA VAL A 368 16.32 -4.31 -7.73
C VAL A 368 14.82 -4.37 -7.42
N ASP A 369 13.98 -4.19 -8.44
CA ASP A 369 12.51 -4.21 -8.29
C ASP A 369 11.91 -5.59 -8.55
N THR A 370 12.72 -6.54 -9.01
CA THR A 370 12.36 -7.94 -9.25
C THR A 370 12.91 -8.86 -8.17
N ASN A 371 12.39 -10.08 -8.10
CA ASN A 371 12.93 -11.16 -7.28
C ASN A 371 12.56 -12.53 -7.86
N LYS A 372 13.37 -13.55 -7.56
CA LYS A 372 13.12 -14.96 -7.83
C LYS A 372 13.28 -15.72 -6.53
N VAL A 373 12.25 -16.41 -6.09
CA VAL A 373 12.24 -17.06 -4.78
C VAL A 373 11.68 -18.46 -4.85
N THR A 374 12.11 -19.31 -3.92
CA THR A 374 11.54 -20.63 -3.64
C THR A 374 10.83 -20.58 -2.28
N LEU A 375 9.60 -21.02 -2.22
CA LEU A 375 8.85 -21.22 -0.98
C LEU A 375 9.08 -22.63 -0.48
N LEU A 376 9.59 -22.78 0.74
CA LEU A 376 9.79 -24.06 1.41
C LEU A 376 8.88 -24.11 2.62
N TYR A 377 8.15 -25.22 2.79
CA TYR A 377 7.15 -25.40 3.85
C TYR A 377 7.60 -26.42 4.89
N ALA A 378 7.10 -26.30 6.13
CA ALA A 378 7.43 -27.22 7.21
C ALA A 378 7.03 -28.67 6.92
N ASN A 379 6.07 -28.92 6.04
CA ASN A 379 5.65 -30.25 5.60
C ASN A 379 6.58 -30.87 4.52
N GLY A 380 7.68 -30.20 4.16
CA GLY A 380 8.65 -30.67 3.16
C GLY A 380 8.27 -30.35 1.71
N THR A 381 7.12 -29.71 1.45
CA THR A 381 6.79 -29.28 0.09
C THR A 381 7.56 -28.03 -0.29
N LYS A 382 7.77 -27.83 -1.59
CA LYS A 382 8.40 -26.62 -2.15
C LYS A 382 7.65 -26.10 -3.35
N LYS A 383 7.77 -24.79 -3.60
CA LYS A 383 7.22 -24.11 -4.77
C LYS A 383 8.22 -23.08 -5.28
N ASP A 384 8.73 -23.29 -6.49
CA ASP A 384 9.60 -22.34 -7.16
C ASP A 384 8.75 -21.29 -7.88
N LEU A 385 9.09 -20.01 -7.69
CA LEU A 385 8.48 -18.90 -8.42
C LEU A 385 9.43 -18.41 -9.53
N PRO A 386 8.93 -18.04 -10.71
CA PRO A 386 9.76 -17.42 -11.74
C PRO A 386 10.28 -16.04 -11.29
N LEU A 387 11.11 -15.41 -12.10
CA LEU A 387 11.49 -14.02 -11.88
C LEU A 387 10.25 -13.13 -12.05
N LEU A 388 9.85 -12.44 -10.97
CA LEU A 388 8.67 -11.61 -10.88
C LEU A 388 9.03 -10.26 -10.27
N SER A 389 8.17 -9.24 -10.41
CA SER A 389 8.28 -8.04 -9.61
C SER A 389 8.10 -8.35 -8.12
N LYS A 390 8.70 -7.56 -7.23
CA LYS A 390 8.54 -7.74 -5.77
C LYS A 390 7.09 -7.70 -5.31
N GLN A 391 6.24 -6.96 -6.02
CA GLN A 391 4.81 -6.95 -5.75
C GLN A 391 4.14 -8.29 -6.11
N GLU A 392 4.43 -8.85 -7.27
CA GLU A 392 3.92 -10.17 -7.69
C GLU A 392 4.44 -11.30 -6.80
N VAL A 393 5.71 -11.19 -6.36
CA VAL A 393 6.28 -12.13 -5.36
C VAL A 393 5.52 -12.02 -4.03
N ALA A 394 5.24 -10.80 -3.56
CA ALA A 394 4.45 -10.60 -2.34
C ALA A 394 3.04 -11.21 -2.47
N ASP A 395 2.38 -10.97 -3.60
CA ASP A 395 1.06 -11.54 -3.88
C ASP A 395 1.10 -13.08 -3.93
N ALA A 396 2.16 -13.67 -4.51
CA ALA A 396 2.36 -15.10 -4.54
C ALA A 396 2.61 -15.67 -3.14
N ILE A 397 3.47 -15.05 -2.31
CA ILE A 397 3.73 -15.46 -0.93
C ILE A 397 2.44 -15.48 -0.13
N ILE A 398 1.70 -14.37 -0.12
CA ILE A 398 0.45 -14.24 0.65
C ILE A 398 -0.65 -15.18 0.15
N SER A 399 -0.68 -15.52 -1.13
CA SER A 399 -1.65 -16.49 -1.68
C SER A 399 -1.32 -17.94 -1.35
N ASN A 400 -0.16 -18.21 -0.79
CA ASN A 400 0.32 -19.53 -0.43
C ASN A 400 0.51 -19.70 1.10
N LEU A 401 -0.02 -18.76 1.90
CA LEU A 401 -0.22 -18.88 3.35
C LEU A 401 -1.61 -19.43 3.64
#